data_c1c25043dc4c9b3d6fe2a597ae93417c
#
_entry.id   c1c25043dc4c9b3d6fe2a597ae93417c
#
_cell.length_a   1.000
_cell.length_b   1.000
_cell.length_c   1.000
_cell.angle_alpha   90.00
_cell.angle_beta   90.00
_cell.angle_gamma   90.00
#
_symmetry.space_group_name_H-M   'P 1'
#
loop_
_entity.id
_entity.type
_entity.pdbx_description
1 polymer ?
#
loop_
_entity_poly.entity_id
_entity_poly.type
_entity_poly.pdbx_seq_one_letter_code
_entity_poly.pdbx_strand_id
1 'polypeptide(L)'
;TKGGEVIVSRGELVEIGGKFRIPEVLELSGAILKEVGTTNRTRIEDYKAAVSEKTKAFLKVHTSNYRIVGFTESVSAEELYELSTGLIECTQELTPENFENHTERSGILVIEDLGSGVLINLEEYGLSKEPTVQEEVKAGADVVCFSGDKLFGGAQAGVLVGKKKYIDQMRNHPLLRALRADKFTMTAIEEVLKCYLDQKEAVQKIPTLRMLTRPVEEIKEKAMVCADRWNQEGASVQIRVEKCISKAG
;
A
#
# COMPACT_ATOMS: atom_id res chain seq x y z
N THR A 1 -17.26 -8.24 6.64
CA THR A 1 -17.92 -7.60 5.47
C THR A 1 -18.71 -8.55 4.58
N LYS A 2 -18.92 -9.83 4.98
CA LYS A 2 -19.65 -10.80 4.17
C LYS A 2 -21.03 -10.24 3.76
N GLY A 3 -21.29 -10.16 2.44
CA GLY A 3 -22.47 -9.53 1.86
C GLY A 3 -22.50 -8.00 1.87
N GLY A 4 -21.47 -7.35 2.38
CA GLY A 4 -21.33 -5.89 2.34
C GLY A 4 -20.58 -5.42 1.11
N GLU A 5 -20.90 -4.19 0.64
CA GLU A 5 -20.22 -3.58 -0.49
C GLU A 5 -18.86 -3.01 -0.07
N VAL A 6 -17.86 -3.25 -0.92
CA VAL A 6 -16.53 -2.62 -0.85
C VAL A 6 -16.34 -1.81 -2.12
N ILE A 7 -16.18 -0.50 -1.98
CA ILE A 7 -16.01 0.42 -3.11
C ILE A 7 -14.54 0.58 -3.42
N VAL A 8 -14.17 0.40 -4.69
CA VAL A 8 -12.80 0.46 -5.20
C VAL A 8 -12.75 1.23 -6.50
N SER A 9 -11.71 2.04 -6.70
CA SER A 9 -11.45 2.67 -8.00
C SER A 9 -11.09 1.65 -9.08
N ARG A 10 -11.63 1.79 -10.29
CA ARG A 10 -11.25 0.95 -11.44
C ARG A 10 -9.76 1.03 -11.76
N GLY A 11 -9.14 2.20 -11.54
CA GLY A 11 -7.70 2.38 -11.70
C GLY A 11 -6.84 1.61 -10.69
N GLU A 12 -7.46 1.07 -9.65
CA GLU A 12 -6.79 0.38 -8.54
C GLU A 12 -7.10 -1.13 -8.51
N LEU A 13 -7.78 -1.66 -9.53
CA LEU A 13 -8.03 -3.09 -9.69
C LEU A 13 -6.79 -3.79 -10.27
N VAL A 14 -5.79 -3.95 -9.43
CA VAL A 14 -4.47 -4.46 -9.83
C VAL A 14 -4.39 -5.99 -9.82
N GLU A 15 -3.50 -6.52 -10.66
CA GLU A 15 -2.97 -7.88 -10.51
C GLU A 15 -1.61 -7.80 -9.79
N ILE A 16 -1.51 -8.48 -8.65
CA ILE A 16 -0.33 -8.44 -7.77
C ILE A 16 0.80 -9.35 -8.29
N GLY A 17 0.51 -10.23 -9.23
CA GLY A 17 1.41 -11.22 -9.79
C GLY A 17 0.83 -12.63 -9.67
N GLY A 18 1.29 -13.57 -10.54
CA GLY A 18 0.83 -14.95 -10.50
C GLY A 18 -0.68 -15.14 -10.69
N LYS A 19 -1.33 -14.22 -11.38
CA LYS A 19 -2.80 -14.14 -11.57
C LYS A 19 -3.59 -13.79 -10.32
N PHE A 20 -2.97 -13.22 -9.28
CA PHE A 20 -3.64 -12.78 -8.07
C PHE A 20 -4.24 -11.39 -8.29
N ARG A 21 -5.55 -11.28 -8.37
CA ARG A 21 -6.28 -10.05 -8.71
C ARG A 21 -7.13 -9.58 -7.55
N ILE A 22 -7.14 -8.28 -7.31
CA ILE A 22 -7.94 -7.66 -6.24
C ILE A 22 -9.42 -8.03 -6.31
N PRO A 23 -10.10 -8.02 -7.49
CA PRO A 23 -11.50 -8.44 -7.58
C PRO A 23 -11.75 -9.87 -7.07
N GLU A 24 -10.90 -10.81 -7.45
CA GLU A 24 -11.02 -12.22 -7.05
C GLU A 24 -10.82 -12.40 -5.54
N VAL A 25 -9.88 -11.64 -4.94
CA VAL A 25 -9.65 -11.66 -3.49
C VAL A 25 -10.86 -11.12 -2.74
N LEU A 26 -11.47 -10.03 -3.22
CA LEU A 26 -12.68 -9.47 -2.62
C LEU A 26 -13.86 -10.45 -2.72
N GLU A 27 -14.05 -11.06 -3.86
CA GLU A 27 -15.11 -12.08 -4.07
C GLU A 27 -14.93 -13.26 -3.09
N LEU A 28 -13.72 -13.79 -2.96
CA LEU A 28 -13.41 -14.86 -2.01
C LEU A 28 -13.66 -14.46 -0.55
N SER A 29 -13.55 -13.18 -0.20
CA SER A 29 -13.89 -12.69 1.13
C SER A 29 -15.40 -12.68 1.42
N GLY A 30 -16.22 -12.87 0.38
CA GLY A 30 -17.66 -12.75 0.42
C GLY A 30 -18.17 -11.30 0.45
N ALA A 31 -17.31 -10.33 0.19
CA ALA A 31 -17.69 -8.95 -0.04
C ALA A 31 -18.23 -8.77 -1.47
N ILE A 32 -19.03 -7.74 -1.66
CA ILE A 32 -19.55 -7.34 -2.98
C ILE A 32 -18.64 -6.20 -3.48
N LEU A 33 -17.91 -6.46 -4.57
CA LEU A 33 -17.11 -5.43 -5.22
C LEU A 33 -18.02 -4.39 -5.89
N LYS A 34 -17.75 -3.12 -5.63
CA LYS A 34 -18.40 -1.98 -6.27
C LYS A 34 -17.34 -1.06 -6.88
N GLU A 35 -17.25 -1.09 -8.19
CA GLU A 35 -16.25 -0.33 -8.93
C GLU A 35 -16.72 1.11 -9.21
N VAL A 36 -15.81 2.09 -9.06
CA VAL A 36 -16.10 3.50 -9.34
C VAL A 36 -15.05 4.14 -10.26
N GLY A 37 -15.42 5.24 -10.88
CA GLY A 37 -14.55 5.98 -11.78
C GLY A 37 -14.18 5.20 -13.06
N THR A 38 -13.01 5.50 -13.58
CA THR A 38 -12.44 4.87 -14.79
C THR A 38 -10.98 4.43 -14.52
N THR A 39 -10.37 3.76 -15.50
CA THR A 39 -8.98 3.26 -15.38
C THR A 39 -7.97 4.36 -15.01
N ASN A 40 -8.13 5.54 -15.60
CA ASN A 40 -7.16 6.64 -15.44
C ASN A 40 -7.70 7.79 -14.58
N ARG A 41 -8.99 7.78 -14.23
CA ARG A 41 -9.58 8.90 -13.53
C ARG A 41 -10.71 8.48 -12.60
N THR A 42 -10.54 8.78 -11.32
CA THR A 42 -11.56 8.58 -10.28
C THR A 42 -11.56 9.78 -9.36
N ARG A 43 -12.76 10.28 -9.05
CA ARG A 43 -12.99 11.45 -8.22
C ARG A 43 -13.75 11.04 -6.96
N ILE A 44 -13.73 11.91 -5.98
CA ILE A 44 -14.46 11.69 -4.72
C ILE A 44 -15.97 11.61 -4.95
N GLU A 45 -16.50 12.32 -5.97
CA GLU A 45 -17.90 12.27 -6.35
C GLU A 45 -18.33 10.88 -6.85
N ASP A 46 -17.41 10.14 -7.50
CA ASP A 46 -17.67 8.78 -7.95
C ASP A 46 -17.89 7.84 -6.75
N TYR A 47 -17.10 8.00 -5.70
CA TYR A 47 -17.27 7.28 -4.44
C TYR A 47 -18.57 7.69 -3.75
N LYS A 48 -18.83 9.00 -3.64
CA LYS A 48 -20.06 9.56 -3.04
C LYS A 48 -21.32 8.98 -3.68
N ALA A 49 -21.40 8.99 -4.99
CA ALA A 49 -22.54 8.47 -5.75
C ALA A 49 -22.73 6.96 -5.59
N ALA A 50 -21.67 6.23 -5.25
CA ALA A 50 -21.71 4.80 -5.10
C ALA A 50 -22.07 4.33 -3.66
N VAL A 51 -22.02 5.19 -2.67
CA VAL A 51 -22.35 4.82 -1.29
C VAL A 51 -23.81 4.37 -1.15
N SER A 52 -24.02 3.31 -0.41
CA SER A 52 -25.34 2.77 -0.06
C SER A 52 -25.32 2.27 1.39
N GLU A 53 -26.49 1.90 1.93
CA GLU A 53 -26.62 1.29 3.26
C GLU A 53 -25.83 -0.04 3.40
N LYS A 54 -25.52 -0.68 2.26
CA LYS A 54 -24.72 -1.90 2.20
C LYS A 54 -23.22 -1.64 2.19
N THR A 55 -22.79 -0.39 1.99
CA THR A 55 -21.37 -0.03 1.92
C THR A 55 -20.71 -0.24 3.29
N LYS A 56 -19.64 -1.02 3.32
CA LYS A 56 -18.89 -1.36 4.54
C LYS A 56 -17.45 -0.87 4.53
N ALA A 57 -16.87 -0.70 3.33
CA ALA A 57 -15.50 -0.20 3.23
C ALA A 57 -15.27 0.53 1.91
N PHE A 58 -14.35 1.48 1.96
CA PHE A 58 -13.58 1.96 0.83
C PHE A 58 -12.24 1.21 0.86
N LEU A 59 -11.89 0.58 -0.25
CA LEU A 59 -10.59 -0.05 -0.42
C LEU A 59 -9.78 0.80 -1.40
N LYS A 60 -8.69 1.31 -0.92
CA LYS A 60 -7.67 1.96 -1.74
C LYS A 60 -6.53 0.99 -1.97
N VAL A 61 -6.05 0.90 -3.22
CA VAL A 61 -4.92 0.04 -3.57
C VAL A 61 -3.86 0.86 -4.26
N HIS A 62 -2.68 0.91 -3.65
CA HIS A 62 -1.54 1.61 -4.21
C HIS A 62 -0.99 0.85 -5.43
N THR A 63 -0.88 1.56 -6.57
CA THR A 63 -0.40 0.98 -7.83
C THR A 63 1.13 0.97 -7.89
N SER A 64 1.77 0.19 -7.00
CA SER A 64 3.23 0.13 -6.86
C SER A 64 3.94 -0.47 -8.09
N ASN A 65 3.28 -1.37 -8.82
CA ASN A 65 3.85 -2.18 -9.90
C ASN A 65 3.61 -1.65 -11.31
N TYR A 66 2.83 -0.57 -11.48
CA TYR A 66 2.62 0.10 -12.77
C TYR A 66 2.33 1.61 -12.58
N ARG A 67 2.33 2.36 -13.68
CA ARG A 67 1.93 3.77 -13.71
C ARG A 67 0.93 4.02 -14.80
N ILE A 68 -0.09 4.81 -14.50
CA ILE A 68 -0.95 5.45 -15.48
C ILE A 68 -0.41 6.85 -15.72
N VAL A 69 -0.05 7.16 -16.96
CA VAL A 69 0.57 8.45 -17.33
C VAL A 69 -0.35 9.21 -18.27
N GLY A 70 -0.44 10.53 -18.10
CA GLY A 70 -1.23 11.42 -18.92
C GLY A 70 -2.34 12.11 -18.13
N PHE A 71 -3.56 12.05 -18.61
CA PHE A 71 -4.74 12.66 -17.99
C PHE A 71 -5.29 11.77 -16.88
N THR A 72 -4.72 11.91 -15.66
CA THR A 72 -5.02 11.03 -14.52
C THR A 72 -5.54 11.81 -13.32
N GLU A 73 -6.36 11.16 -12.50
CA GLU A 73 -6.84 11.66 -11.22
C GLU A 73 -7.15 10.46 -10.32
N SER A 74 -6.77 10.52 -9.05
CA SER A 74 -7.02 9.47 -8.06
C SER A 74 -7.42 10.10 -6.72
N VAL A 75 -8.18 9.38 -5.92
CA VAL A 75 -8.64 9.80 -4.59
C VAL A 75 -7.64 9.32 -3.55
N SER A 76 -7.26 10.19 -2.62
CA SER A 76 -6.36 9.86 -1.51
C SER A 76 -7.07 9.12 -0.37
N ALA A 77 -6.30 8.49 0.52
CA ALA A 77 -6.86 7.90 1.75
C ALA A 77 -7.50 8.96 2.66
N GLU A 78 -6.92 10.17 2.70
CA GLU A 78 -7.46 11.31 3.46
C GLU A 78 -8.85 11.73 2.96
N GLU A 79 -9.03 11.90 1.65
CA GLU A 79 -10.34 12.21 1.05
C GLU A 79 -11.38 11.12 1.31
N LEU A 80 -10.97 9.83 1.24
CA LEU A 80 -11.85 8.71 1.58
C LEU A 80 -12.21 8.70 3.08
N TYR A 81 -11.26 9.06 3.93
CA TYR A 81 -11.50 9.20 5.36
C TYR A 81 -12.50 10.33 5.65
N GLU A 82 -12.29 11.51 5.05
CA GLU A 82 -13.21 12.65 5.17
C GLU A 82 -14.62 12.27 4.69
N LEU A 83 -14.72 11.60 3.54
CA LEU A 83 -15.99 11.10 3.04
C LEU A 83 -16.65 10.13 4.02
N SER A 84 -15.88 9.21 4.62
CA SER A 84 -16.38 8.23 5.58
C SER A 84 -16.91 8.89 6.87
N THR A 85 -16.37 10.05 7.25
CA THR A 85 -16.81 10.84 8.40
C THR A 85 -17.95 11.79 8.05
N GLY A 86 -17.91 12.44 6.90
CA GLY A 86 -18.94 13.38 6.43
C GLY A 86 -20.27 12.72 6.11
N LEU A 87 -20.29 11.43 5.79
CA LEU A 87 -21.54 10.67 5.57
C LEU A 87 -22.38 10.52 6.86
N ILE A 88 -21.77 10.62 8.03
CA ILE A 88 -22.52 10.65 9.29
C ILE A 88 -23.38 11.92 9.36
N GLU A 89 -22.84 13.05 8.96
CA GLU A 89 -23.54 14.34 8.98
C GLU A 89 -24.67 14.40 7.95
N CYS A 90 -24.56 13.65 6.85
CA CYS A 90 -25.56 13.63 5.77
C CYS A 90 -26.73 12.67 6.01
N THR A 91 -26.59 11.66 6.87
CA THR A 91 -27.61 10.60 7.07
C THR A 91 -28.48 10.78 8.28
N GLN A 92 -28.16 11.70 9.18
CA GLN A 92 -28.95 12.00 10.38
C GLN A 92 -29.25 13.50 10.45
N GLU A 93 -30.53 13.87 10.62
CA GLU A 93 -30.89 15.23 11.03
C GLU A 93 -30.25 15.49 12.40
N LEU A 94 -29.29 16.44 12.43
CA LEU A 94 -28.58 16.84 13.64
C LEU A 94 -29.57 17.49 14.60
N THR A 95 -29.94 16.77 15.66
CA THR A 95 -30.57 17.38 16.83
C THR A 95 -29.48 17.73 17.86
N PRO A 96 -29.67 18.82 18.65
CA PRO A 96 -28.68 19.19 19.67
C PRO A 96 -28.31 18.09 20.67
N GLU A 97 -29.22 17.15 20.89
CA GLU A 97 -29.04 16.00 21.78
C GLU A 97 -28.14 14.90 21.20
N ASN A 98 -27.98 14.88 19.88
CA ASN A 98 -27.13 13.90 19.16
C ASN A 98 -25.67 14.35 19.05
N PHE A 99 -25.37 15.64 19.29
CA PHE A 99 -24.03 16.21 19.07
C PHE A 99 -22.95 15.67 20.02
N GLU A 100 -23.30 15.32 21.25
CA GLU A 100 -22.35 14.79 22.24
C GLU A 100 -22.03 13.29 22.08
N ASN A 101 -22.83 12.55 21.33
CA ASN A 101 -22.64 11.11 21.09
C ASN A 101 -22.05 10.77 19.70
N HIS A 102 -21.78 11.76 18.85
CA HIS A 102 -21.37 11.57 17.45
C HIS A 102 -19.85 11.46 17.22
N THR A 103 -19.12 10.83 18.12
CA THR A 103 -17.74 10.39 17.83
C THR A 103 -17.66 9.02 17.13
N GLU A 104 -18.79 8.38 16.87
CA GLU A 104 -18.82 7.12 16.11
C GLU A 104 -19.08 7.39 14.62
N ARG A 105 -18.09 7.09 13.80
CA ARG A 105 -18.10 7.14 12.33
C ARG A 105 -19.28 6.36 11.72
N SER A 106 -19.67 6.69 10.48
CA SER A 106 -20.69 6.01 9.66
C SER A 106 -20.58 4.47 9.57
N GLY A 107 -19.51 3.89 10.13
CA GLY A 107 -19.24 2.46 10.02
C GLY A 107 -18.57 2.04 8.71
N ILE A 108 -18.34 2.96 7.76
CA ILE A 108 -17.58 2.69 6.55
C ILE A 108 -16.08 2.76 6.88
N LEU A 109 -15.37 1.66 6.61
CA LEU A 109 -13.94 1.55 6.86
C LEU A 109 -13.13 2.10 5.69
N VAL A 110 -11.99 2.71 5.97
CA VAL A 110 -10.97 2.98 4.95
C VAL A 110 -9.85 1.97 5.12
N ILE A 111 -9.68 1.12 4.10
CA ILE A 111 -8.64 0.10 4.05
C ILE A 111 -7.68 0.48 2.94
N GLU A 112 -6.40 0.55 3.27
CA GLU A 112 -5.32 0.81 2.31
C GLU A 112 -4.51 -0.46 2.07
N ASP A 113 -4.46 -0.93 0.82
CA ASP A 113 -3.46 -1.92 0.38
C ASP A 113 -2.28 -1.17 -0.23
N LEU A 114 -1.27 -0.92 0.60
CA LEU A 114 -0.08 -0.18 0.21
C LEU A 114 0.89 -1.04 -0.61
N GLY A 115 0.87 -2.34 -0.40
CA GLY A 115 1.69 -3.32 -1.12
C GLY A 115 3.18 -3.24 -0.83
N SER A 116 3.80 -2.07 -0.99
CA SER A 116 5.26 -1.88 -0.92
C SER A 116 5.84 -1.92 0.50
N GLY A 117 5.10 -1.42 1.50
CA GLY A 117 5.52 -1.41 2.90
C GLY A 117 6.66 -0.46 3.23
N VAL A 118 6.80 0.63 2.51
CA VAL A 118 7.82 1.65 2.78
C VAL A 118 7.55 2.35 4.11
N LEU A 119 8.60 2.49 4.95
CA LEU A 119 8.55 3.18 6.24
C LEU A 119 9.43 4.43 6.31
N ILE A 120 10.15 4.76 5.23
CA ILE A 120 11.01 5.95 5.15
C ILE A 120 10.63 6.78 3.92
N ASN A 121 10.87 8.08 3.98
CA ASN A 121 10.68 8.95 2.81
C ASN A 121 11.79 8.72 1.78
N LEU A 122 11.46 8.08 0.67
CA LEU A 122 12.43 7.77 -0.39
C LEU A 122 12.86 9.01 -1.20
N GLU A 123 12.09 10.12 -1.16
CA GLU A 123 12.44 11.37 -1.84
C GLU A 123 13.73 11.98 -1.26
N GLU A 124 14.02 11.77 0.04
CA GLU A 124 15.26 12.21 0.67
C GLU A 124 16.51 11.56 0.06
N TYR A 125 16.33 10.48 -0.68
CA TYR A 125 17.39 9.75 -1.37
C TYR A 125 17.32 9.90 -2.90
N GLY A 126 16.54 10.89 -3.40
CA GLY A 126 16.40 11.18 -4.83
C GLY A 126 15.54 10.17 -5.61
N LEU A 127 14.75 9.36 -4.93
CA LEU A 127 13.81 8.42 -5.53
C LEU A 127 12.42 9.05 -5.70
N SER A 128 11.54 8.41 -6.47
CA SER A 128 10.15 8.84 -6.57
C SER A 128 9.45 8.72 -5.22
N LYS A 129 8.47 9.58 -4.98
CA LYS A 129 7.61 9.48 -3.80
C LYS A 129 6.87 8.12 -3.82
N GLU A 130 6.98 7.41 -2.73
CA GLU A 130 6.14 6.27 -2.37
C GLU A 130 5.45 6.60 -1.05
N PRO A 131 4.14 6.41 -0.91
CA PRO A 131 3.46 6.68 0.34
C PRO A 131 3.98 5.75 1.44
N THR A 132 4.26 6.32 2.60
CA THR A 132 4.71 5.53 3.75
C THR A 132 3.52 5.01 4.54
N VAL A 133 3.70 3.89 5.23
CA VAL A 133 2.68 3.33 6.12
C VAL A 133 2.22 4.35 7.16
N GLN A 134 3.15 5.17 7.68
CA GLN A 134 2.85 6.20 8.67
C GLN A 134 1.99 7.33 8.09
N GLU A 135 2.24 7.72 6.83
CA GLU A 135 1.43 8.74 6.14
C GLU A 135 0.00 8.26 5.98
N GLU A 136 -0.23 7.02 5.53
CA GLU A 136 -1.58 6.47 5.32
C GLU A 136 -2.35 6.28 6.64
N VAL A 137 -1.69 5.81 7.69
CA VAL A 137 -2.30 5.75 9.03
C VAL A 137 -2.67 7.14 9.53
N LYS A 138 -1.79 8.15 9.31
CA LYS A 138 -2.04 9.54 9.70
C LYS A 138 -3.15 10.18 8.86
N ALA A 139 -3.26 9.83 7.58
CA ALA A 139 -4.32 10.26 6.67
C ALA A 139 -5.71 9.71 7.09
N GLY A 140 -5.76 8.75 8.03
CA GLY A 140 -6.98 8.26 8.65
C GLY A 140 -7.40 6.87 8.21
N ALA A 141 -6.58 6.14 7.45
CA ALA A 141 -6.86 4.74 7.14
C ALA A 141 -7.12 3.94 8.42
N ASP A 142 -8.16 3.12 8.41
CA ASP A 142 -8.51 2.27 9.55
C ASP A 142 -7.60 1.06 9.64
N VAL A 143 -7.20 0.54 8.48
CA VAL A 143 -6.27 -0.57 8.32
C VAL A 143 -5.41 -0.30 7.10
N VAL A 144 -4.11 -0.44 7.26
CA VAL A 144 -3.11 -0.45 6.19
C VAL A 144 -2.49 -1.84 6.14
N CYS A 145 -2.44 -2.44 4.96
CA CYS A 145 -1.76 -3.71 4.74
C CYS A 145 -0.61 -3.56 3.74
N PHE A 146 0.44 -4.34 3.94
CA PHE A 146 1.61 -4.34 3.07
C PHE A 146 2.41 -5.64 3.15
N SER A 147 3.29 -5.84 2.17
CA SER A 147 4.18 -7.00 2.10
C SER A 147 5.49 -6.73 2.85
N GLY A 148 5.91 -7.69 3.69
CA GLY A 148 7.16 -7.59 4.43
C GLY A 148 8.43 -7.77 3.59
N ASP A 149 8.32 -8.41 2.43
CA ASP A 149 9.45 -8.80 1.56
C ASP A 149 9.69 -7.85 0.37
N LYS A 150 8.98 -6.72 0.34
CA LYS A 150 9.19 -5.67 -0.69
C LYS A 150 10.06 -4.53 -0.15
N LEU A 151 9.60 -3.27 -0.26
CA LEU A 151 10.38 -2.10 0.19
C LEU A 151 10.58 -2.05 1.71
N PHE A 152 9.73 -2.73 2.48
CA PHE A 152 9.97 -2.95 3.90
C PHE A 152 11.29 -3.69 4.16
N GLY A 153 11.69 -4.61 3.26
CA GLY A 153 12.99 -5.27 3.28
C GLY A 153 13.15 -6.40 4.29
N GLY A 154 12.04 -6.96 4.76
CA GLY A 154 12.00 -8.08 5.71
C GLY A 154 11.67 -9.43 5.07
N ALA A 155 11.20 -10.36 5.89
CA ALA A 155 10.73 -11.67 5.45
C ALA A 155 9.35 -11.57 4.77
N GLN A 156 9.04 -12.57 3.93
CA GLN A 156 7.72 -12.66 3.30
C GLN A 156 6.63 -12.86 4.36
N ALA A 157 5.80 -11.85 4.49
CA ALA A 157 4.65 -11.83 5.38
C ALA A 157 3.67 -10.73 4.96
N GLY A 158 2.40 -10.92 5.19
CA GLY A 158 1.42 -9.83 5.19
C GLY A 158 1.45 -9.12 6.54
N VAL A 159 1.72 -7.82 6.54
CA VAL A 159 1.70 -6.98 7.74
C VAL A 159 0.47 -6.11 7.72
N LEU A 160 -0.23 -6.05 8.86
CA LEU A 160 -1.45 -5.28 9.05
C LEU A 160 -1.23 -4.32 10.21
N VAL A 161 -1.42 -3.04 9.97
CA VAL A 161 -1.39 -1.98 10.99
C VAL A 161 -2.68 -1.17 10.93
N GLY A 162 -3.09 -0.58 12.04
CA GLY A 162 -4.31 0.23 12.06
C GLY A 162 -4.95 0.32 13.43
N LYS A 163 -6.23 0.72 13.44
CA LYS A 163 -6.99 0.92 14.67
C LYS A 163 -7.14 -0.39 15.44
N LYS A 164 -6.80 -0.34 16.71
CA LYS A 164 -6.77 -1.51 17.62
C LYS A 164 -8.02 -2.40 17.51
N LYS A 165 -9.21 -1.80 17.47
CA LYS A 165 -10.47 -2.55 17.42
C LYS A 165 -10.56 -3.48 16.19
N TYR A 166 -10.04 -3.05 15.03
CA TYR A 166 -10.07 -3.86 13.80
C TYR A 166 -8.95 -4.89 13.79
N ILE A 167 -7.75 -4.51 14.25
CA ILE A 167 -6.62 -5.45 14.37
C ILE A 167 -6.97 -6.57 15.35
N ASP A 168 -7.60 -6.27 16.50
CA ASP A 168 -8.02 -7.30 17.45
C ASP A 168 -9.10 -8.23 16.87
N GLN A 169 -10.04 -7.71 16.07
CA GLN A 169 -11.03 -8.57 15.37
C GLN A 169 -10.34 -9.52 14.39
N MET A 170 -9.38 -9.03 13.59
CA MET A 170 -8.62 -9.86 12.65
C MET A 170 -7.78 -10.90 13.38
N ARG A 171 -7.11 -10.55 14.50
CA ARG A 171 -6.33 -11.49 15.32
C ARG A 171 -7.16 -12.64 15.88
N ASN A 172 -8.43 -12.41 16.15
CA ASN A 172 -9.35 -13.40 16.68
C ASN A 172 -10.11 -14.18 15.59
N HIS A 173 -9.90 -13.85 14.31
CA HIS A 173 -10.59 -14.54 13.23
C HIS A 173 -10.02 -15.96 13.04
N PRO A 174 -10.86 -17.01 12.90
CA PRO A 174 -10.40 -18.39 12.78
C PRO A 174 -9.43 -18.63 11.63
N LEU A 175 -9.55 -17.89 10.52
CA LEU A 175 -8.68 -18.01 9.36
C LEU A 175 -7.21 -17.68 9.70
N LEU A 176 -6.96 -16.82 10.69
CA LEU A 176 -5.60 -16.50 11.12
C LEU A 176 -4.85 -17.73 11.64
N ARG A 177 -5.56 -18.76 12.13
CA ARG A 177 -4.92 -20.01 12.53
C ARG A 177 -4.16 -20.67 11.38
N ALA A 178 -4.68 -20.54 10.16
CA ALA A 178 -4.04 -21.07 8.94
C ALA A 178 -3.02 -20.12 8.33
N LEU A 179 -3.24 -18.79 8.46
CA LEU A 179 -2.46 -17.76 7.77
C LEU A 179 -1.35 -17.13 8.63
N ARG A 180 -1.29 -17.43 9.92
CA ARG A 180 -0.29 -16.83 10.81
C ARG A 180 1.13 -17.17 10.37
N ALA A 181 2.01 -16.17 10.40
CA ALA A 181 3.43 -16.38 10.20
C ALA A 181 4.03 -17.30 11.28
N ASP A 182 5.04 -18.05 10.91
CA ASP A 182 5.83 -18.84 11.84
C ASP A 182 6.78 -17.96 12.68
N LYS A 183 7.39 -18.56 13.71
CA LYS A 183 8.26 -17.82 14.64
C LYS A 183 9.56 -17.28 14.00
N PHE A 184 10.10 -17.94 12.97
CA PHE A 184 11.29 -17.45 12.29
C PHE A 184 10.98 -16.22 11.47
N THR A 185 9.87 -16.23 10.72
CA THR A 185 9.34 -15.07 10.00
C THR A 185 9.08 -13.90 10.96
N MET A 186 8.45 -14.17 12.10
CA MET A 186 8.18 -13.12 13.11
C MET A 186 9.47 -12.52 13.68
N THR A 187 10.47 -13.36 14.00
CA THR A 187 11.76 -12.87 14.49
C THR A 187 12.48 -12.05 13.43
N ALA A 188 12.47 -12.49 12.16
CA ALA A 188 13.09 -11.74 11.08
C ALA A 188 12.42 -10.36 10.87
N ILE A 189 11.08 -10.28 10.91
CA ILE A 189 10.33 -9.02 10.84
C ILE A 189 10.67 -8.13 12.05
N GLU A 190 10.76 -8.68 13.25
CA GLU A 190 11.14 -7.94 14.47
C GLU A 190 12.52 -7.31 14.34
N GLU A 191 13.52 -8.05 13.85
CA GLU A 191 14.88 -7.52 13.66
C GLU A 191 14.93 -6.41 12.62
N VAL A 192 14.16 -6.52 11.54
CA VAL A 192 14.02 -5.45 10.54
C VAL A 192 13.35 -4.22 11.16
N LEU A 193 12.26 -4.39 11.91
CA LEU A 193 11.58 -3.28 12.60
C LEU A 193 12.50 -2.56 13.59
N LYS A 194 13.40 -3.27 14.28
CA LYS A 194 14.41 -2.66 15.16
C LYS A 194 15.32 -1.69 14.39
N CYS A 195 15.72 -2.06 13.17
CA CYS A 195 16.52 -1.16 12.32
C CYS A 195 15.78 0.14 12.01
N TYR A 196 14.47 0.11 11.85
CA TYR A 196 13.65 1.30 11.56
C TYR A 196 13.48 2.26 12.75
N LEU A 197 13.96 1.91 13.95
CA LEU A 197 14.01 2.85 15.07
C LEU A 197 14.99 4.01 14.83
N ASP A 198 15.97 3.80 13.93
CA ASP A 198 16.86 4.84 13.40
C ASP A 198 16.87 4.73 11.87
N GLN A 199 16.41 5.78 11.17
CA GLN A 199 16.35 5.81 9.70
C GLN A 199 17.73 5.58 9.05
N LYS A 200 18.81 6.10 9.63
CA LYS A 200 20.17 5.90 9.12
C LYS A 200 20.60 4.45 9.25
N GLU A 201 20.26 3.83 10.37
CA GLU A 201 20.52 2.41 10.60
C GLU A 201 19.74 1.54 9.62
N ALA A 202 18.46 1.85 9.40
CA ALA A 202 17.62 1.13 8.44
C ALA A 202 18.23 1.16 7.03
N VAL A 203 18.61 2.34 6.53
CA VAL A 203 19.21 2.49 5.20
C VAL A 203 20.54 1.75 5.05
N GLN A 204 21.32 1.66 6.11
CA GLN A 204 22.62 0.97 6.08
C GLN A 204 22.50 -0.54 6.22
N LYS A 205 21.60 -1.02 7.10
CA LYS A 205 21.51 -2.45 7.47
C LYS A 205 20.53 -3.23 6.62
N ILE A 206 19.40 -2.64 6.22
CA ILE A 206 18.40 -3.31 5.41
C ILE A 206 18.88 -3.38 3.96
N PRO A 207 19.13 -4.58 3.40
CA PRO A 207 19.74 -4.72 2.07
C PRO A 207 18.96 -4.01 0.96
N THR A 208 17.63 -4.12 0.96
CA THR A 208 16.75 -3.47 -0.02
C THR A 208 16.94 -1.96 0.00
N LEU A 209 16.87 -1.33 1.17
CA LEU A 209 17.05 0.12 1.30
C LEU A 209 18.47 0.55 0.92
N ARG A 210 19.48 -0.17 1.39
CA ARG A 210 20.89 0.10 1.05
C ARG A 210 21.14 0.05 -0.46
N MET A 211 20.50 -0.88 -1.18
CA MET A 211 20.63 -0.97 -2.63
C MET A 211 19.91 0.18 -3.33
N LEU A 212 18.69 0.52 -2.90
CA LEU A 212 17.89 1.57 -3.51
C LEU A 212 18.47 2.97 -3.29
N THR A 213 19.01 3.23 -2.11
CA THR A 213 19.56 4.54 -1.73
C THR A 213 21.01 4.75 -2.17
N ARG A 214 21.60 3.77 -2.89
CA ARG A 214 22.98 3.88 -3.38
C ARG A 214 23.11 5.01 -4.40
N PRO A 215 24.15 5.86 -4.29
CA PRO A 215 24.39 6.93 -5.25
C PRO A 215 24.51 6.40 -6.68
N VAL A 216 23.90 7.09 -7.64
CA VAL A 216 23.88 6.66 -9.06
C VAL A 216 25.29 6.60 -9.64
N GLU A 217 26.21 7.45 -9.18
CA GLU A 217 27.61 7.47 -9.60
C GLU A 217 28.32 6.14 -9.24
N GLU A 218 28.10 5.66 -8.02
CA GLU A 218 28.65 4.36 -7.57
C GLU A 218 28.10 3.20 -8.39
N ILE A 219 26.79 3.22 -8.71
CA ILE A 219 26.17 2.22 -9.57
C ILE A 219 26.77 2.26 -10.96
N LYS A 220 26.94 3.46 -11.53
CA LYS A 220 27.54 3.69 -12.85
C LYS A 220 28.96 3.16 -12.90
N GLU A 221 29.82 3.48 -11.94
CA GLU A 221 31.20 3.01 -11.86
C GLU A 221 31.26 1.48 -11.86
N LYS A 222 30.45 0.83 -11.02
CA LYS A 222 30.39 -0.64 -10.99
C LYS A 222 29.90 -1.23 -12.31
N ALA A 223 28.88 -0.63 -12.91
CA ALA A 223 28.35 -1.08 -14.19
C ALA A 223 29.39 -0.95 -15.32
N MET A 224 30.16 0.14 -15.34
CA MET A 224 31.24 0.35 -16.31
C MET A 224 32.33 -0.70 -16.15
N VAL A 225 32.80 -0.96 -14.94
CA VAL A 225 33.81 -1.99 -14.67
C VAL A 225 33.32 -3.38 -15.14
N CYS A 226 32.07 -3.72 -14.91
CA CYS A 226 31.48 -4.96 -15.41
C CYS A 226 31.42 -4.99 -16.94
N ALA A 227 30.96 -3.92 -17.58
CA ALA A 227 30.86 -3.84 -19.03
C ALA A 227 32.22 -3.94 -19.72
N ASP A 228 33.24 -3.24 -19.20
CA ASP A 228 34.60 -3.27 -19.74
C ASP A 228 35.20 -4.66 -19.65
N ARG A 229 35.03 -5.34 -18.53
CA ARG A 229 35.49 -6.71 -18.34
C ARG A 229 34.84 -7.65 -19.34
N TRP A 230 33.54 -7.59 -19.53
CA TRP A 230 32.82 -8.44 -20.46
C TRP A 230 33.22 -8.16 -21.91
N ASN A 231 33.41 -6.89 -22.31
CA ASN A 231 33.86 -6.52 -23.63
C ASN A 231 35.31 -6.99 -23.94
N GLN A 232 36.18 -7.04 -22.89
CA GLN A 232 37.55 -7.53 -23.00
C GLN A 232 37.65 -9.07 -23.11
N GLU A 233 36.75 -9.80 -22.44
CA GLU A 233 36.72 -11.28 -22.44
C GLU A 233 36.19 -11.86 -23.75
N GLY A 234 35.95 -11.04 -24.79
CA GLY A 234 35.60 -11.49 -26.14
C GLY A 234 34.15 -11.95 -26.27
N ALA A 235 33.26 -11.40 -25.52
CA ALA A 235 31.82 -11.64 -25.66
C ALA A 235 31.35 -11.33 -27.10
N SER A 236 30.48 -12.16 -27.64
CA SER A 236 29.91 -11.99 -28.99
C SER A 236 28.94 -10.78 -29.10
N VAL A 237 28.73 -10.08 -28.00
CA VAL A 237 27.86 -8.89 -27.85
C VAL A 237 28.63 -7.74 -27.23
N GLN A 238 28.41 -6.54 -27.75
CA GLN A 238 28.94 -5.30 -27.17
C GLN A 238 28.00 -4.81 -26.09
N ILE A 239 28.53 -4.63 -24.84
CA ILE A 239 27.76 -4.14 -23.71
C ILE A 239 27.98 -2.64 -23.56
N ARG A 240 26.88 -1.89 -23.42
CA ARG A 240 26.86 -0.46 -23.11
C ARG A 240 26.14 -0.21 -21.79
N VAL A 241 26.60 0.77 -21.03
CA VAL A 241 25.97 1.23 -19.81
C VAL A 241 25.13 2.46 -20.12
N GLU A 242 23.84 2.38 -19.86
CA GLU A 242 22.90 3.48 -20.09
C GLU A 242 22.14 3.81 -18.80
N LYS A 243 21.82 5.10 -18.62
CA LYS A 243 20.98 5.54 -17.48
C LYS A 243 19.54 5.15 -17.76
N CYS A 244 18.92 4.44 -16.82
CA CYS A 244 17.50 4.11 -16.85
C CYS A 244 16.84 4.43 -15.52
N ILE A 245 15.50 4.46 -15.51
CA ILE A 245 14.69 4.56 -14.30
C ILE A 245 14.09 3.18 -14.05
N SER A 246 14.38 2.61 -12.87
CA SER A 246 13.79 1.36 -12.41
C SER A 246 12.67 1.66 -11.39
N LYS A 247 11.62 0.85 -11.39
CA LYS A 247 10.57 0.85 -10.37
C LYS A 247 10.69 -0.43 -9.56
N ALA A 248 10.73 -0.28 -8.22
CA ALA A 248 10.58 -1.40 -7.32
C ALA A 248 9.07 -1.56 -7.01
N GLY A 249 8.50 -2.72 -7.33
CA GLY A 249 7.09 -3.02 -7.09
C GLY A 249 6.87 -4.50 -6.78
#